data_ff103b13562d8e16a7cc331bd517e6bc
#
_entry.id   ff103b13562d8e16a7cc331bd517e6bc
#
_cell.length_a   1.000
_cell.length_b   1.000
_cell.length_c   1.000
_cell.angle_alpha   90.00
_cell.angle_beta   90.00
_cell.angle_gamma   90.00
#
_symmetry.space_group_name_H-M   'P 1'
#
loop_
_entity.id
_entity.type
_entity.pdbx_description
1 polymer ?
#
loop_
_entity_poly.entity_id
_entity_poly.type
_entity_poly.pdbx_seq_one_letter_code
_entity_poly.pdbx_strand_id
1 'polypeptide(L)'
;GVHVGREVDRALLRALIASTALVCNTLFWCSLLFLFAILRLLLPFQAVRGVLDPVLNWIANRWVTCNTWWMALTQPTVWDVQGLEQFSYRGWYMVNCNHQSWVDIFVLQRVFNGRIPLLKFFLKQQLIWVPVMGLAWWALDFPFMRRHSDQVLRRHPERRLQDLETTRRACEKFALVPTSVMNFVEGT
;
A
#
# COMPACT_ATOMS: atom_id res chain seq x y z
N GLY A 1 -7.76 -37.27 18.41
CA GLY A 1 -7.48 -36.05 19.23
C GLY A 1 -6.06 -35.50 19.07
N VAL A 2 -5.01 -36.36 19.16
CA VAL A 2 -3.59 -35.93 19.19
C VAL A 2 -3.08 -35.40 17.84
N HIS A 3 -3.60 -35.86 16.73
CA HIS A 3 -3.19 -35.39 15.40
C HIS A 3 -3.71 -33.96 15.10
N VAL A 4 -4.96 -33.70 15.45
CA VAL A 4 -5.58 -32.38 15.26
C VAL A 4 -4.90 -31.32 16.14
N GLY A 5 -4.56 -31.68 17.39
CA GLY A 5 -3.82 -30.76 18.29
C GLY A 5 -2.47 -30.32 17.69
N ARG A 6 -1.68 -31.27 17.18
CA ARG A 6 -0.38 -30.95 16.57
C ARG A 6 -0.46 -30.10 15.28
N GLU A 7 -1.51 -30.23 14.50
CA GLU A 7 -1.72 -29.38 13.33
C GLU A 7 -2.12 -27.95 13.72
N VAL A 8 -2.97 -27.80 14.74
CA VAL A 8 -3.35 -26.50 15.29
C VAL A 8 -2.13 -25.79 15.87
N ASP A 9 -1.29 -26.51 16.66
CA ASP A 9 -0.07 -25.93 17.23
C ASP A 9 0.92 -25.45 16.16
N ARG A 10 1.09 -26.23 15.08
CA ARG A 10 1.93 -25.84 13.93
C ARG A 10 1.37 -24.64 13.19
N ALA A 11 0.05 -24.55 13.02
CA ALA A 11 -0.60 -23.40 12.38
C ALA A 11 -0.44 -22.13 13.23
N LEU A 12 -0.63 -22.23 14.55
CA LEU A 12 -0.41 -21.12 15.48
C LEU A 12 1.05 -20.66 15.47
N LEU A 13 2.00 -21.58 15.50
CA LEU A 13 3.43 -21.24 15.45
C LEU A 13 3.79 -20.52 14.14
N ARG A 14 3.30 -21.02 13.01
CA ARG A 14 3.50 -20.34 11.71
C ARG A 14 2.89 -18.95 11.69
N ALA A 15 1.68 -18.78 12.22
CA ALA A 15 1.01 -17.48 12.32
C ALA A 15 1.80 -16.50 13.20
N LEU A 16 2.31 -16.96 14.34
CA LEU A 16 3.15 -16.15 15.24
C LEU A 16 4.46 -15.73 14.55
N ILE A 17 5.15 -16.64 13.89
CA ILE A 17 6.39 -16.36 13.16
C ILE A 17 6.10 -15.34 12.04
N ALA A 18 5.06 -15.55 11.23
CA ALA A 18 4.68 -14.65 10.14
C ALA A 18 4.32 -13.25 10.65
N SER A 19 3.54 -13.16 11.74
CA SER A 19 3.15 -11.87 12.33
C SER A 19 4.36 -11.13 12.90
N THR A 20 5.23 -11.83 13.62
CA THR A 20 6.46 -11.25 14.17
C THR A 20 7.38 -10.76 13.05
N ALA A 21 7.58 -11.56 12.01
CA ALA A 21 8.38 -11.18 10.85
C ALA A 21 7.80 -9.95 10.14
N LEU A 22 6.48 -9.89 9.96
CA LEU A 22 5.80 -8.73 9.37
C LEU A 22 6.02 -7.46 10.20
N VAL A 23 5.87 -7.54 11.53
CA VAL A 23 6.08 -6.40 12.43
C VAL A 23 7.53 -5.93 12.38
N CYS A 24 8.50 -6.84 12.54
CA CYS A 24 9.92 -6.50 12.48
C CYS A 24 10.31 -5.89 11.13
N ASN A 25 9.85 -6.48 10.01
CA ASN A 25 10.06 -5.97 8.68
C ASN A 25 9.48 -4.55 8.52
N THR A 26 8.26 -4.34 9.00
CA THR A 26 7.59 -3.03 8.94
C THR A 26 8.34 -1.98 9.74
N LEU A 27 8.72 -2.29 10.98
CA LEU A 27 9.47 -1.35 11.83
C LEU A 27 10.83 -0.99 11.23
N PHE A 28 11.58 -1.97 10.70
CA PHE A 28 12.86 -1.74 10.07
C PHE A 28 12.75 -0.80 8.85
N TRP A 29 11.89 -1.14 7.88
CA TRP A 29 11.76 -0.36 6.66
C TRP A 29 11.09 1.00 6.88
N CYS A 30 10.14 1.10 7.82
CA CYS A 30 9.55 2.38 8.18
C CYS A 30 10.54 3.30 8.89
N SER A 31 11.44 2.79 9.73
CA SER A 31 12.49 3.60 10.36
C SER A 31 13.40 4.22 9.30
N LEU A 32 13.81 3.42 8.32
CA LEU A 32 14.61 3.91 7.20
C LEU A 32 13.83 4.91 6.34
N LEU A 33 12.57 4.63 6.04
CA LEU A 33 11.68 5.52 5.28
C LEU A 33 11.51 6.86 5.98
N PHE A 34 11.31 6.88 7.30
CA PHE A 34 11.15 8.12 8.06
C PHE A 34 12.40 8.96 8.09
N LEU A 35 13.58 8.35 8.15
CA LEU A 35 14.84 9.07 8.05
C LEU A 35 14.91 9.89 6.75
N PHE A 36 14.62 9.27 5.61
CA PHE A 36 14.62 9.96 4.32
C PHE A 36 13.43 10.91 4.14
N ALA A 37 12.27 10.60 4.73
CA ALA A 37 11.11 11.48 4.72
C ALA A 37 11.36 12.78 5.52
N ILE A 38 12.01 12.68 6.67
CA ILE A 38 12.43 13.86 7.46
C ILE A 38 13.43 14.70 6.67
N LEU A 39 14.43 14.06 6.04
CA LEU A 39 15.38 14.75 5.20
C LEU A 39 14.68 15.50 4.04
N ARG A 40 13.67 14.88 3.41
CA ARG A 40 12.84 15.52 2.37
C ARG A 40 12.06 16.72 2.90
N LEU A 41 11.60 16.68 4.16
CA LEU A 41 10.89 17.79 4.80
C LEU A 41 11.83 18.97 5.14
N LEU A 42 13.02 18.65 5.64
CA LEU A 42 14.02 19.67 6.02
C LEU A 42 14.65 20.36 4.79
N LEU A 43 14.71 19.66 3.67
CA LEU A 43 15.28 20.14 2.41
C LEU A 43 14.21 20.20 1.30
N PRO A 44 13.32 21.20 1.31
CA PRO A 44 12.16 21.23 0.39
C PRO A 44 12.51 21.65 -1.04
N PHE A 45 13.76 21.53 -1.45
CA PHE A 45 14.22 21.85 -2.80
C PHE A 45 13.77 20.81 -3.82
N GLN A 46 13.38 21.25 -5.02
CA GLN A 46 12.90 20.35 -6.06
C GLN A 46 13.95 19.32 -6.50
N ALA A 47 15.23 19.72 -6.55
CA ALA A 47 16.33 18.80 -6.85
C ALA A 47 16.45 17.67 -5.82
N VAL A 48 16.30 17.99 -4.54
CA VAL A 48 16.34 16.99 -3.43
C VAL A 48 15.15 16.03 -3.53
N ARG A 49 13.95 16.53 -3.83
CA ARG A 49 12.77 15.69 -4.04
C ARG A 49 12.97 14.74 -5.22
N GLY A 50 13.58 15.19 -6.32
CA GLY A 50 13.88 14.35 -7.48
C GLY A 50 14.76 13.14 -7.15
N VAL A 51 15.59 13.23 -6.11
CA VAL A 51 16.44 12.14 -5.61
C VAL A 51 15.73 11.31 -4.53
N LEU A 52 15.09 11.98 -3.56
CA LEU A 52 14.52 11.30 -2.40
C LEU A 52 13.22 10.56 -2.70
N ASP A 53 12.37 11.04 -3.61
CA ASP A 53 11.12 10.35 -3.95
C ASP A 53 11.37 8.96 -4.57
N PRO A 54 12.33 8.76 -5.51
CA PRO A 54 12.74 7.43 -5.95
C PRO A 54 13.28 6.55 -4.81
N VAL A 55 14.06 7.12 -3.88
CA VAL A 55 14.60 6.38 -2.72
C VAL A 55 13.47 5.92 -1.80
N LEU A 56 12.51 6.78 -1.47
CA LEU A 56 11.35 6.42 -0.65
C LEU A 56 10.52 5.31 -1.30
N ASN A 57 10.26 5.40 -2.60
CA ASN A 57 9.56 4.36 -3.34
C ASN A 57 10.36 3.04 -3.39
N TRP A 58 11.69 3.12 -3.52
CA TRP A 58 12.54 1.93 -3.47
C TRP A 58 12.48 1.25 -2.10
N ILE A 59 12.53 2.01 -1.00
CA ILE A 59 12.39 1.49 0.37
C ILE A 59 11.04 0.77 0.52
N ALA A 60 9.95 1.38 0.06
CA ALA A 60 8.63 0.77 0.11
C ALA A 60 8.54 -0.53 -0.71
N ASN A 61 9.15 -0.55 -1.91
CA ASN A 61 9.21 -1.76 -2.74
C ASN A 61 10.05 -2.87 -2.07
N ARG A 62 11.12 -2.53 -1.34
CA ARG A 62 11.89 -3.52 -0.55
C ARG A 62 11.09 -4.08 0.61
N TRP A 63 10.31 -3.25 1.31
CA TRP A 63 9.36 -3.71 2.31
C TRP A 63 8.37 -4.74 1.74
N VAL A 64 7.78 -4.45 0.58
CA VAL A 64 6.88 -5.38 -0.12
C VAL A 64 7.60 -6.67 -0.52
N THR A 65 8.82 -6.57 -1.04
CA THR A 65 9.64 -7.74 -1.42
C THR A 65 9.89 -8.65 -0.22
N CYS A 66 10.28 -8.08 0.92
CA CYS A 66 10.51 -8.84 2.15
C CYS A 66 9.23 -9.50 2.65
N ASN A 67 8.08 -8.80 2.61
CA ASN A 67 6.79 -9.39 2.97
C ASN A 67 6.44 -10.57 2.05
N THR A 68 6.65 -10.44 0.76
CA THR A 68 6.46 -11.51 -0.23
C THR A 68 7.30 -12.74 0.10
N TRP A 69 8.53 -12.51 0.51
CA TRP A 69 9.46 -13.59 0.88
C TRP A 69 9.00 -14.34 2.14
N TRP A 70 8.62 -13.59 3.18
CA TRP A 70 8.08 -14.18 4.41
C TRP A 70 6.79 -14.96 4.16
N MET A 71 5.91 -14.43 3.33
CA MET A 71 4.67 -15.15 2.94
C MET A 71 4.99 -16.47 2.23
N ALA A 72 5.96 -16.47 1.32
CA ALA A 72 6.36 -17.68 0.62
C ALA A 72 6.95 -18.75 1.55
N LEU A 73 7.67 -18.34 2.61
CA LEU A 73 8.24 -19.25 3.59
C LEU A 73 7.21 -19.83 4.56
N THR A 74 6.21 -19.05 4.92
CA THR A 74 5.23 -19.44 5.95
C THR A 74 3.96 -20.07 5.40
N GLN A 75 3.62 -19.76 4.14
CA GLN A 75 2.40 -20.20 3.49
C GLN A 75 2.73 -20.78 2.09
N PRO A 76 2.80 -22.09 1.93
CA PRO A 76 2.97 -22.72 0.63
C PRO A 76 1.69 -22.49 -0.20
N THR A 77 1.74 -21.51 -1.10
CA THR A 77 0.64 -21.15 -1.98
C THR A 77 1.08 -21.35 -3.42
N VAL A 78 0.26 -22.06 -4.19
CA VAL A 78 0.44 -22.17 -5.65
C VAL A 78 -0.13 -20.91 -6.29
N TRP A 79 0.68 -20.25 -7.12
CA TRP A 79 0.32 -19.01 -7.79
C TRP A 79 0.09 -19.28 -9.27
N ASP A 80 -1.12 -19.08 -9.75
CA ASP A 80 -1.43 -18.99 -11.17
C ASP A 80 -1.71 -17.53 -11.51
N VAL A 81 -0.77 -16.89 -12.19
CA VAL A 81 -0.84 -15.46 -12.55
C VAL A 81 -0.53 -15.33 -14.03
N GLN A 82 -1.47 -14.77 -14.77
CA GLN A 82 -1.39 -14.64 -16.24
C GLN A 82 -1.46 -13.17 -16.65
N GLY A 83 -0.93 -12.84 -17.85
CA GLY A 83 -1.09 -11.53 -18.48
C GLY A 83 -0.19 -10.43 -17.89
N LEU A 84 0.95 -10.78 -17.31
CA LEU A 84 1.86 -9.81 -16.67
C LEU A 84 2.97 -9.28 -17.60
N GLU A 85 3.06 -9.78 -18.84
CA GLU A 85 4.17 -9.56 -19.77
C GLU A 85 4.19 -8.13 -20.32
N GLN A 86 3.04 -7.45 -20.32
CA GLN A 86 2.86 -6.13 -20.93
C GLN A 86 3.12 -4.95 -19.97
N PHE A 87 3.41 -5.22 -18.70
CA PHE A 87 3.60 -4.17 -17.71
C PHE A 87 5.01 -3.56 -17.75
N SER A 88 5.08 -2.26 -17.48
CA SER A 88 6.33 -1.51 -17.42
C SER A 88 6.39 -0.66 -16.14
N TYR A 89 7.55 -0.66 -15.50
CA TYR A 89 7.79 0.18 -14.32
C TYR A 89 7.72 1.70 -14.62
N ARG A 90 7.70 2.08 -15.91
CA ARG A 90 7.60 3.49 -16.37
C ARG A 90 6.17 3.86 -16.81
N GLY A 91 5.20 2.99 -16.58
CA GLY A 91 3.80 3.21 -16.96
C GLY A 91 2.96 3.85 -15.87
N TRP A 92 1.77 4.29 -16.25
CA TRP A 92 0.70 4.72 -15.35
C TRP A 92 -0.40 3.68 -15.36
N TYR A 93 -0.82 3.22 -14.20
CA TYR A 93 -1.79 2.15 -14.10
C TYR A 93 -2.90 2.48 -13.12
N MET A 94 -4.12 2.16 -13.51
CA MET A 94 -5.25 2.06 -12.60
C MET A 94 -5.62 0.58 -12.47
N VAL A 95 -5.39 0.04 -11.30
CA VAL A 95 -5.70 -1.36 -10.99
C VAL A 95 -7.05 -1.41 -10.30
N ASN A 96 -8.00 -2.12 -10.88
CA ASN A 96 -9.31 -2.36 -10.29
C ASN A 96 -9.41 -3.81 -9.82
N CYS A 97 -9.87 -4.02 -8.60
CA CYS A 97 -10.02 -5.33 -8.01
C CYS A 97 -11.21 -5.35 -7.05
N ASN A 98 -11.82 -6.51 -6.90
CA ASN A 98 -12.76 -6.77 -5.80
C ASN A 98 -11.99 -6.87 -4.50
N HIS A 99 -12.62 -6.50 -3.38
CA HIS A 99 -11.99 -6.50 -2.07
C HIS A 99 -12.76 -7.41 -1.11
N GLN A 100 -12.17 -8.54 -0.77
CA GLN A 100 -12.75 -9.50 0.16
C GLN A 100 -12.07 -9.49 1.52
N SER A 101 -10.76 -9.20 1.55
CA SER A 101 -9.99 -9.21 2.79
C SER A 101 -8.71 -8.37 2.70
N TRP A 102 -8.11 -8.07 3.85
CA TRP A 102 -6.79 -7.42 3.94
C TRP A 102 -5.68 -8.19 3.21
N VAL A 103 -5.86 -9.49 3.01
CA VAL A 103 -4.90 -10.34 2.28
C VAL A 103 -4.78 -9.92 0.82
N ASP A 104 -5.85 -9.39 0.23
CA ASP A 104 -5.86 -8.94 -1.18
C ASP A 104 -4.78 -7.88 -1.43
N ILE A 105 -4.51 -7.02 -0.44
CA ILE A 105 -3.47 -6.00 -0.52
C ILE A 105 -2.10 -6.65 -0.72
N PHE A 106 -1.77 -7.66 0.09
CA PHE A 106 -0.50 -8.37 -0.01
C PHE A 106 -0.39 -9.18 -1.30
N VAL A 107 -1.49 -9.80 -1.75
CA VAL A 107 -1.56 -10.51 -3.03
C VAL A 107 -1.24 -9.57 -4.18
N LEU A 108 -1.90 -8.44 -4.25
CA LEU A 108 -1.70 -7.44 -5.31
C LEU A 108 -0.29 -6.84 -5.25
N GLN A 109 0.20 -6.51 -4.06
CA GLN A 109 1.58 -6.05 -3.89
C GLN A 109 2.57 -7.10 -4.39
N ARG A 110 2.38 -8.38 -4.07
CA ARG A 110 3.25 -9.47 -4.55
C ARG A 110 3.22 -9.60 -6.06
N VAL A 111 2.03 -9.59 -6.66
CA VAL A 111 1.84 -9.77 -8.10
C VAL A 111 2.48 -8.64 -8.90
N PHE A 112 2.32 -7.40 -8.43
CA PHE A 112 2.74 -6.22 -9.18
C PHE A 112 4.12 -5.66 -8.77
N ASN A 113 4.71 -6.11 -7.66
CA ASN A 113 5.99 -5.61 -7.18
C ASN A 113 7.10 -5.79 -8.23
N GLY A 114 7.79 -4.70 -8.55
CA GLY A 114 8.86 -4.66 -9.55
C GLY A 114 8.39 -4.69 -11.01
N ARG A 115 7.09 -4.81 -11.30
CA ARG A 115 6.51 -4.83 -12.64
C ARG A 115 5.86 -3.51 -13.02
N ILE A 116 5.19 -2.89 -12.06
CA ILE A 116 4.61 -1.55 -12.18
C ILE A 116 5.18 -0.66 -11.07
N PRO A 117 5.04 0.68 -11.17
CA PRO A 117 5.36 1.60 -10.07
C PRO A 117 4.65 1.18 -8.78
N LEU A 118 5.18 1.64 -7.62
CA LEU A 118 4.61 1.34 -6.31
C LEU A 118 3.08 1.51 -6.32
N LEU A 119 2.37 0.44 -5.99
CA LEU A 119 0.92 0.41 -5.98
C LEU A 119 0.39 1.21 -4.79
N LYS A 120 -0.22 2.36 -5.05
CA LYS A 120 -0.82 3.25 -4.06
C LYS A 120 -2.31 2.98 -3.96
N PHE A 121 -2.84 3.00 -2.74
CA PHE A 121 -4.27 2.78 -2.46
C PHE A 121 -4.94 4.10 -2.12
N PHE A 122 -6.20 4.24 -2.48
CA PHE A 122 -7.04 5.28 -1.92
C PHE A 122 -7.37 4.95 -0.47
N LEU A 123 -6.87 5.76 0.45
CA LEU A 123 -6.98 5.55 1.88
C LEU A 123 -8.05 6.46 2.48
N LYS A 124 -8.83 5.93 3.45
CA LYS A 124 -9.73 6.77 4.25
C LYS A 124 -8.88 7.74 5.09
N GLN A 125 -9.33 9.00 5.20
CA GLN A 125 -8.60 10.05 5.94
C GLN A 125 -8.21 9.63 7.37
N GLN A 126 -9.05 8.83 8.03
CA GLN A 126 -8.79 8.35 9.39
C GLN A 126 -7.58 7.42 9.49
N LEU A 127 -7.18 6.76 8.39
CA LEU A 127 -6.03 5.85 8.37
C LEU A 127 -4.69 6.55 8.55
N ILE A 128 -4.64 7.88 8.45
CA ILE A 128 -3.43 8.67 8.79
C ILE A 128 -3.02 8.49 10.26
N TRP A 129 -3.98 8.18 11.12
CA TRP A 129 -3.77 7.98 12.55
C TRP A 129 -3.33 6.55 12.93
N VAL A 130 -3.25 5.64 11.96
CA VAL A 130 -2.71 4.31 12.21
C VAL A 130 -1.23 4.42 12.56
N PRO A 131 -0.80 3.95 13.75
CA PRO A 131 0.58 4.08 14.18
C PRO A 131 1.55 3.51 13.15
N VAL A 132 2.64 4.22 12.90
CA VAL A 132 3.70 3.89 11.94
C VAL A 132 3.20 3.92 10.49
N MET A 133 2.18 3.15 10.13
CA MET A 133 1.70 3.00 8.75
C MET A 133 1.06 4.28 8.20
N GLY A 134 0.29 5.01 9.00
CA GLY A 134 -0.31 6.27 8.57
C GLY A 134 0.72 7.30 8.11
N LEU A 135 1.79 7.45 8.88
CA LEU A 135 2.92 8.32 8.53
C LEU A 135 3.70 7.80 7.32
N ALA A 136 3.86 6.49 7.19
CA ALA A 136 4.53 5.88 6.04
C ALA A 136 3.75 6.13 4.75
N TRP A 137 2.43 5.93 4.75
CA TRP A 137 1.58 6.24 3.61
C TRP A 137 1.60 7.73 3.24
N TRP A 138 1.57 8.61 4.25
CA TRP A 138 1.69 10.05 4.02
C TRP A 138 3.05 10.42 3.40
N ALA A 139 4.15 9.85 3.90
CA ALA A 139 5.50 10.09 3.37
C ALA A 139 5.68 9.59 1.94
N LEU A 140 4.93 8.56 1.55
CA LEU A 140 4.92 7.98 0.20
C LEU A 140 3.90 8.64 -0.74
N ASP A 141 3.26 9.74 -0.32
CA ASP A 141 2.23 10.44 -1.09
C ASP A 141 1.04 9.54 -1.48
N PHE A 142 0.58 8.66 -0.59
CA PHE A 142 -0.68 7.94 -0.81
C PHE A 142 -1.86 8.90 -0.77
N PRO A 143 -2.87 8.73 -1.62
CA PRO A 143 -4.03 9.62 -1.66
C PRO A 143 -4.98 9.33 -0.50
N PHE A 144 -5.04 10.26 0.47
CA PHE A 144 -6.03 10.21 1.54
C PHE A 144 -7.30 10.91 1.10
N MET A 145 -8.43 10.22 1.25
CA MET A 145 -9.74 10.68 0.80
C MET A 145 -10.70 10.84 1.97
N ARG A 146 -11.44 11.93 1.96
CA ARG A 146 -12.64 12.06 2.78
C ARG A 146 -13.80 11.45 1.99
N ARG A 147 -14.44 10.44 2.55
CA ARG A 147 -15.66 9.89 2.00
C ARG A 147 -16.79 10.20 2.97
N HIS A 148 -17.74 10.98 2.53
CA HIS A 148 -18.97 11.19 3.26
C HIS A 148 -19.91 10.00 3.04
N SER A 149 -20.68 9.61 4.06
CA SER A 149 -21.70 8.56 3.91
C SER A 149 -22.81 9.01 2.95
N ASP A 150 -23.48 8.06 2.30
CA ASP A 150 -24.59 8.35 1.39
C ASP A 150 -25.69 9.19 2.04
N GLN A 151 -25.95 9.01 3.35
CA GLN A 151 -26.89 9.82 4.10
C GLN A 151 -26.47 11.29 4.16
N VAL A 152 -25.18 11.58 4.32
CA VAL A 152 -24.64 12.95 4.34
C VAL A 152 -24.66 13.54 2.93
N LEU A 153 -24.33 12.76 1.91
CA LEU A 153 -24.34 13.20 0.51
C LEU A 153 -25.76 13.48 0.00
N ARG A 154 -26.77 12.78 0.51
CA ARG A 154 -28.18 13.08 0.20
C ARG A 154 -28.66 14.39 0.85
N ARG A 155 -28.17 14.72 2.04
CA ARG A 155 -28.51 15.97 2.75
C ARG A 155 -27.70 17.16 2.25
N HIS A 156 -26.47 16.91 1.77
CA HIS A 156 -25.48 17.92 1.36
C HIS A 156 -24.85 17.54 0.04
N PRO A 157 -25.54 17.68 -1.12
CA PRO A 157 -25.03 17.29 -2.43
C PRO A 157 -23.73 18.03 -2.83
N GLU A 158 -23.52 19.23 -2.32
CA GLU A 158 -22.32 20.05 -2.55
C GLU A 158 -21.04 19.38 -2.05
N ARG A 159 -21.13 18.50 -1.06
CA ARG A 159 -19.98 17.76 -0.53
C ARG A 159 -19.41 16.74 -1.51
N ARG A 160 -20.21 16.27 -2.45
CA ARG A 160 -19.75 15.37 -3.52
C ARG A 160 -18.70 16.06 -4.41
N LEU A 161 -18.91 17.34 -4.71
CA LEU A 161 -17.92 18.13 -5.47
C LEU A 161 -16.65 18.38 -4.66
N GLN A 162 -16.76 18.60 -3.36
CA GLN A 162 -15.61 18.77 -2.48
C GLN A 162 -14.78 17.47 -2.38
N ASP A 163 -15.44 16.32 -2.29
CA ASP A 163 -14.75 15.01 -2.27
C ASP A 163 -14.02 14.75 -3.60
N LEU A 164 -14.66 15.08 -4.74
CA LEU A 164 -14.05 14.99 -6.07
C LEU A 164 -12.83 15.91 -6.20
N GLU A 165 -12.94 17.16 -5.79
CA GLU A 165 -11.84 18.13 -5.86
C GLU A 165 -10.67 17.71 -4.95
N THR A 166 -10.95 17.19 -3.75
CA THR A 166 -9.93 16.65 -2.84
C THR A 166 -9.19 15.47 -3.49
N THR A 167 -9.94 14.59 -4.14
CA THR A 167 -9.38 13.45 -4.89
C THR A 167 -8.50 13.93 -6.04
N ARG A 168 -9.00 14.88 -6.84
CA ARG A 168 -8.27 15.46 -7.97
C ARG A 168 -6.93 16.03 -7.52
N ARG A 169 -6.93 16.85 -6.47
CA ARG A 169 -5.70 17.43 -5.91
C ARG A 169 -4.72 16.39 -5.38
N ALA A 170 -5.23 15.35 -4.71
CA ALA A 170 -4.38 14.26 -4.24
C ALA A 170 -3.72 13.49 -5.39
N CYS A 171 -4.38 13.43 -6.56
CA CYS A 171 -3.89 12.72 -7.74
C CYS A 171 -3.05 13.61 -8.69
N GLU A 172 -3.03 14.94 -8.54
CA GLU A 172 -2.26 15.85 -9.41
C GLU A 172 -0.78 15.47 -9.51
N LYS A 173 -0.19 15.03 -8.42
CA LYS A 173 1.22 14.58 -8.36
C LYS A 173 1.48 13.36 -9.26
N PHE A 174 0.46 12.54 -9.50
CA PHE A 174 0.59 11.32 -10.30
C PHE A 174 0.73 11.58 -11.78
N ALA A 175 0.37 12.78 -12.26
CA ALA A 175 0.59 13.18 -13.65
C ALA A 175 2.08 13.37 -13.96
N LEU A 176 2.90 13.70 -12.95
CA LEU A 176 4.30 14.06 -13.11
C LEU A 176 5.26 12.86 -13.03
N VAL A 177 4.84 11.78 -12.40
CA VAL A 177 5.69 10.61 -12.13
C VAL A 177 4.91 9.33 -12.39
N PRO A 178 5.48 8.34 -13.08
CA PRO A 178 4.85 7.03 -13.25
C PRO A 178 4.31 6.50 -11.93
N THR A 179 3.01 6.20 -11.91
CA THR A 179 2.30 5.85 -10.68
C THR A 179 1.26 4.78 -10.96
N SER A 180 1.11 3.88 -10.02
CA SER A 180 0.03 2.87 -10.04
C SER A 180 -0.93 3.15 -8.90
N VAL A 181 -2.21 3.23 -9.20
CA VAL A 181 -3.27 3.49 -8.23
C VAL A 181 -4.24 2.33 -8.19
N MET A 182 -4.54 1.87 -7.00
CA MET A 182 -5.48 0.79 -6.74
C MET A 182 -6.84 1.34 -6.36
N ASN A 183 -7.88 0.86 -7.03
CA ASN A 183 -9.26 1.13 -6.70
C ASN A 183 -10.00 -0.18 -6.38
N PHE A 184 -10.60 -0.25 -5.20
CA PHE A 184 -11.51 -1.33 -4.84
C PHE A 184 -12.92 -0.98 -5.34
N VAL A 185 -13.40 -1.72 -6.33
CA VAL A 185 -14.63 -1.40 -7.08
C VAL A 185 -15.88 -1.45 -6.18
N GLU A 186 -15.87 -2.30 -5.18
CA GLU A 186 -17.01 -2.51 -4.27
C GLU A 186 -17.15 -1.40 -3.21
N GLY A 187 -16.22 -0.47 -3.12
CA GLY A 187 -16.38 0.79 -2.37
C GLY A 187 -16.59 0.64 -0.87
N THR A 188 -15.87 -0.27 -0.21
CA THR A 188 -15.96 -0.43 1.26
C THR A 188 -15.34 0.71 2.04
#